data_321813721699dd3e70487bab9c94e19f
#
_entry.id   321813721699dd3e70487bab9c94e19f
#
_cell.length_a   1.000
_cell.length_b   1.000
_cell.length_c   1.000
_cell.angle_alpha   90.00
_cell.angle_beta   90.00
_cell.angle_gamma   90.00
#
_symmetry.space_group_name_H-M   'P 1'
#
loop_
_entity.id
_entity.type
_entity.pdbx_description
1 polymer ?
#
loop_
_entity_poly.entity_id
_entity_poly.type
_entity_poly.pdbx_seq_one_letter_code
_entity_poly.pdbx_strand_id
1 'polypeptide(L)'
;MVSYKELGLVNTREMFAKAIDGGYAIPAFNFNNMEQLQAIIKASAETKSPVILQVSKGARNYANQTLLRYMAQGAVEYAKELGWEHPQICLHLDHGDTFELCKSCVDFGFSSVMIDGSSLPYEENIELTKKVVEYAHQFDVTVEAELGVLGGVEEDVAAEESKYTKPEEVIDFTSKTGCDSLAISIGTSHGRCKFTPAQCTRTADGVLIPPPLAFNVLEEIEKQLPGFPIVLHGSSSVPVEYVKIIEQYGGKIPDSVGIPEEQLRKAAKSAVCKINIDSDGRLAMTAAVRKFLAENPEAFDPRQFLSAARDEAKKMYMHKNIEVLGSAGHALD
;
A
#
# COMPACT_ATOMS: atom_id res chain seq x y z
N MET A 1 7.17 10.38 -23.40
CA MET A 1 6.46 9.29 -22.69
C MET A 1 7.39 8.10 -22.63
N VAL A 2 7.42 7.38 -21.50
CA VAL A 2 8.16 6.12 -21.31
C VAL A 2 7.12 5.06 -20.97
N SER A 3 7.14 3.93 -21.68
CA SER A 3 6.25 2.82 -21.35
C SER A 3 6.76 2.07 -20.13
N TYR A 4 5.87 1.67 -19.22
CA TYR A 4 6.23 0.82 -18.09
C TYR A 4 6.83 -0.52 -18.54
N LYS A 5 6.45 -1.01 -19.72
CA LYS A 5 7.00 -2.25 -20.33
C LYS A 5 8.49 -2.11 -20.67
N GLU A 6 8.93 -0.92 -21.07
CA GLU A 6 10.36 -0.61 -21.31
C GLU A 6 11.18 -0.63 -20.00
N LEU A 7 10.53 -0.42 -18.85
CA LEU A 7 11.15 -0.50 -17.53
C LEU A 7 11.12 -1.92 -16.95
N GLY A 8 10.52 -2.89 -17.66
CA GLY A 8 10.35 -4.28 -17.20
C GLY A 8 9.27 -4.46 -16.13
N LEU A 9 8.40 -3.47 -15.95
CA LEU A 9 7.29 -3.50 -15.00
C LEU A 9 6.07 -4.22 -15.59
N VAL A 10 5.16 -4.64 -14.71
CA VAL A 10 3.84 -5.19 -15.07
C VAL A 10 2.73 -4.30 -14.49
N ASN A 11 1.52 -4.35 -15.09
CA ASN A 11 0.34 -3.73 -14.50
C ASN A 11 -0.37 -4.68 -13.51
N THR A 12 -1.44 -4.22 -12.89
CA THR A 12 -2.12 -4.98 -11.82
C THR A 12 -3.10 -6.03 -12.33
N ARG A 13 -3.47 -6.02 -13.61
CA ARG A 13 -4.61 -6.81 -14.11
C ARG A 13 -4.47 -8.31 -13.88
N GLU A 14 -3.36 -8.89 -14.33
CA GLU A 14 -3.10 -10.32 -14.13
C GLU A 14 -2.77 -10.64 -12.67
N MET A 15 -2.04 -9.74 -12.00
CA MET A 15 -1.70 -9.90 -10.59
C MET A 15 -2.97 -10.01 -9.72
N PHE A 16 -3.94 -9.15 -9.95
CA PHE A 16 -5.19 -9.13 -9.16
C PHE A 16 -6.08 -10.33 -9.46
N ALA A 17 -6.21 -10.73 -10.72
CA ALA A 17 -6.94 -11.94 -11.07
C ALA A 17 -6.40 -13.17 -10.34
N LYS A 18 -5.08 -13.36 -10.34
CA LYS A 18 -4.43 -14.46 -9.61
C LYS A 18 -4.57 -14.35 -8.09
N ALA A 19 -4.53 -13.14 -7.55
CA ALA A 19 -4.69 -12.91 -6.12
C ALA A 19 -6.10 -13.30 -5.64
N ILE A 20 -7.13 -12.93 -6.40
CA ILE A 20 -8.53 -13.31 -6.10
C ILE A 20 -8.69 -14.82 -6.18
N ASP A 21 -8.25 -15.45 -7.26
CA ASP A 21 -8.36 -16.89 -7.46
C ASP A 21 -7.58 -17.69 -6.39
N GLY A 22 -6.43 -17.17 -5.96
CA GLY A 22 -5.55 -17.80 -4.97
C GLY A 22 -5.90 -17.49 -3.51
N GLY A 23 -6.81 -16.55 -3.23
CA GLY A 23 -7.18 -16.15 -1.86
C GLY A 23 -6.03 -15.51 -1.09
N TYR A 24 -5.29 -14.62 -1.74
CA TYR A 24 -4.23 -13.80 -1.13
C TYR A 24 -4.33 -12.35 -1.61
N ALA A 25 -3.65 -11.43 -0.94
CA ALA A 25 -3.55 -10.04 -1.39
C ALA A 25 -2.12 -9.69 -1.80
N ILE A 26 -1.98 -8.89 -2.87
CA ILE A 26 -0.70 -8.34 -3.29
C ILE A 26 -0.28 -7.24 -2.30
N PRO A 27 0.94 -7.31 -1.74
CA PRO A 27 1.46 -6.24 -0.91
C PRO A 27 1.69 -4.98 -1.75
N ALA A 28 1.11 -3.86 -1.31
CA ALA A 28 1.40 -2.54 -1.85
C ALA A 28 2.22 -1.77 -0.81
N PHE A 29 3.53 -1.79 -0.99
CA PHE A 29 4.47 -1.17 -0.07
C PHE A 29 4.89 0.21 -0.56
N ASN A 30 4.63 1.23 0.27
CA ASN A 30 5.12 2.58 0.02
C ASN A 30 6.63 2.65 0.24
N PHE A 31 7.34 3.36 -0.64
CA PHE A 31 8.76 3.63 -0.46
C PHE A 31 9.10 5.09 -0.77
N ASN A 32 10.11 5.62 -0.08
CA ASN A 32 10.56 7.00 -0.21
C ASN A 32 12.06 7.11 -0.55
N ASN A 33 12.81 6.03 -0.37
CA ASN A 33 14.26 6.02 -0.54
C ASN A 33 14.77 4.66 -1.04
N MET A 34 16.06 4.60 -1.34
CA MET A 34 16.71 3.40 -1.88
C MET A 34 16.71 2.24 -0.88
N GLU A 35 16.89 2.50 0.41
CA GLU A 35 16.97 1.46 1.44
C GLU A 35 15.64 0.74 1.63
N GLN A 36 14.51 1.48 1.61
CA GLN A 36 13.17 0.87 1.60
C GLN A 36 12.97 0.02 0.35
N LEU A 37 13.31 0.57 -0.83
CA LEU A 37 13.18 -0.17 -2.09
C LEU A 37 13.99 -1.47 -2.07
N GLN A 38 15.25 -1.42 -1.63
CA GLN A 38 16.09 -2.61 -1.50
C GLN A 38 15.49 -3.66 -0.54
N ALA A 39 14.92 -3.20 0.58
CA ALA A 39 14.27 -4.08 1.55
C ALA A 39 13.03 -4.77 0.96
N ILE A 40 12.19 -4.02 0.24
CA ILE A 40 10.99 -4.53 -0.43
C ILE A 40 11.36 -5.59 -1.47
N ILE A 41 12.30 -5.28 -2.37
CA ILE A 41 12.70 -6.20 -3.44
C ILE A 41 13.34 -7.48 -2.89
N LYS A 42 14.23 -7.37 -1.88
CA LYS A 42 14.81 -8.54 -1.22
C LYS A 42 13.73 -9.40 -0.55
N ALA A 43 12.80 -8.79 0.18
CA ALA A 43 11.71 -9.51 0.83
C ALA A 43 10.84 -10.24 -0.20
N SER A 44 10.47 -9.57 -1.28
CA SER A 44 9.63 -10.14 -2.35
C SER A 44 10.33 -11.28 -3.09
N ALA A 45 11.61 -11.12 -3.44
CA ALA A 45 12.39 -12.16 -4.09
C ALA A 45 12.56 -13.40 -3.18
N GLU A 46 12.94 -13.21 -1.90
CA GLU A 46 13.14 -14.32 -0.96
C GLU A 46 11.84 -15.06 -0.60
N THR A 47 10.72 -14.36 -0.53
CA THR A 47 9.42 -14.97 -0.25
C THR A 47 8.69 -15.43 -1.51
N LYS A 48 9.24 -15.18 -2.71
CA LYS A 48 8.56 -15.39 -4.00
C LYS A 48 7.17 -14.77 -4.03
N SER A 49 7.10 -13.50 -3.71
CA SER A 49 5.86 -12.72 -3.64
C SER A 49 5.83 -11.66 -4.74
N PRO A 50 4.76 -11.55 -5.54
CA PRO A 50 4.55 -10.38 -6.38
C PRO A 50 4.45 -9.12 -5.50
N VAL A 51 4.72 -7.93 -6.06
CA VAL A 51 4.73 -6.69 -5.28
C VAL A 51 4.29 -5.47 -6.07
N ILE A 52 3.60 -4.57 -5.40
CA ILE A 52 3.31 -3.23 -5.87
C ILE A 52 4.23 -2.24 -5.13
N LEU A 53 5.10 -1.58 -5.88
CA LEU A 53 5.90 -0.46 -5.42
C LEU A 53 5.02 0.79 -5.46
N GLN A 54 4.65 1.29 -4.29
CA GLN A 54 3.67 2.35 -4.15
C GLN A 54 4.34 3.69 -3.85
N VAL A 55 3.89 4.75 -4.54
CA VAL A 55 4.48 6.08 -4.45
C VAL A 55 3.38 7.12 -4.36
N SER A 56 3.33 7.81 -3.23
CA SER A 56 2.46 8.99 -3.05
C SER A 56 3.01 10.21 -3.79
N LYS A 57 2.18 11.25 -3.93
CA LYS A 57 2.60 12.56 -4.42
C LYS A 57 3.77 13.13 -3.60
N GLY A 58 3.70 13.01 -2.26
CA GLY A 58 4.75 13.44 -1.34
C GLY A 58 6.06 12.69 -1.56
N ALA A 59 6.01 11.36 -1.66
CA ALA A 59 7.18 10.53 -1.94
C ALA A 59 7.80 10.83 -3.32
N ARG A 60 6.96 11.07 -4.34
CA ARG A 60 7.40 11.45 -5.69
C ARG A 60 8.13 12.78 -5.68
N ASN A 61 7.64 13.76 -4.93
CA ASN A 61 8.29 15.06 -4.80
C ASN A 61 9.61 14.96 -4.03
N TYR A 62 9.64 14.17 -2.95
CA TYR A 62 10.83 13.94 -2.13
C TYR A 62 11.95 13.24 -2.89
N ALA A 63 11.65 12.14 -3.56
CA ALA A 63 12.64 11.34 -4.28
C ALA A 63 13.06 11.95 -5.64
N ASN A 64 12.30 12.87 -6.20
CA ASN A 64 12.34 13.35 -7.58
C ASN A 64 11.85 12.29 -8.60
N GLN A 65 10.93 12.69 -9.45
CA GLN A 65 10.28 11.78 -10.41
C GLN A 65 11.26 11.07 -11.36
N THR A 66 12.34 11.75 -11.78
CA THR A 66 13.34 11.16 -12.69
C THR A 66 14.14 10.07 -11.97
N LEU A 67 14.63 10.35 -10.76
CA LEU A 67 15.35 9.36 -9.96
C LEU A 67 14.46 8.17 -9.64
N LEU A 68 13.20 8.41 -9.29
CA LEU A 68 12.23 7.37 -8.93
C LEU A 68 11.98 6.38 -10.09
N ARG A 69 11.88 6.88 -11.33
CA ARG A 69 11.75 6.03 -12.52
C ARG A 69 12.95 5.08 -12.66
N TYR A 70 14.17 5.61 -12.55
CA TYR A 70 15.38 4.78 -12.63
C TYR A 70 15.53 3.84 -11.43
N MET A 71 15.06 4.24 -10.26
CA MET A 71 14.99 3.34 -9.11
C MET A 71 14.01 2.18 -9.37
N ALA A 72 12.85 2.45 -9.95
CA ALA A 72 11.88 1.40 -10.30
C ALA A 72 12.43 0.44 -11.37
N GLN A 73 13.08 0.95 -12.42
CA GLN A 73 13.78 0.14 -13.40
C GLN A 73 14.91 -0.69 -12.75
N GLY A 74 15.72 -0.04 -11.91
CA GLY A 74 16.79 -0.71 -11.15
C GLY A 74 16.27 -1.78 -10.21
N ALA A 75 15.07 -1.61 -9.65
CA ALA A 75 14.41 -2.63 -8.82
C ALA A 75 14.11 -3.92 -9.59
N VAL A 76 13.68 -3.81 -10.86
CA VAL A 76 13.45 -4.97 -11.74
C VAL A 76 14.76 -5.70 -12.02
N GLU A 77 15.81 -4.98 -12.39
CA GLU A 77 17.12 -5.59 -12.64
C GLU A 77 17.70 -6.21 -11.36
N TYR A 78 17.58 -5.52 -10.23
CA TYR A 78 18.02 -6.05 -8.94
C TYR A 78 17.26 -7.33 -8.52
N ALA A 79 15.97 -7.41 -8.80
CA ALA A 79 15.19 -8.63 -8.57
C ALA A 79 15.73 -9.81 -9.39
N LYS A 80 16.11 -9.58 -10.66
CA LYS A 80 16.75 -10.59 -11.51
C LYS A 80 18.12 -11.04 -10.97
N GLU A 81 18.94 -10.10 -10.48
CA GLU A 81 20.21 -10.43 -9.80
C GLU A 81 20.00 -11.33 -8.58
N LEU A 82 18.86 -11.20 -7.89
CA LEU A 82 18.48 -12.04 -6.76
C LEU A 82 17.87 -13.40 -7.17
N GLY A 83 17.81 -13.69 -8.47
CA GLY A 83 17.28 -14.94 -9.02
C GLY A 83 15.77 -14.95 -9.31
N TRP A 84 15.13 -13.80 -9.29
CA TRP A 84 13.74 -13.67 -9.72
C TRP A 84 13.68 -13.35 -11.22
N GLU A 85 13.65 -14.37 -12.06
CA GLU A 85 13.81 -14.24 -13.51
C GLU A 85 12.71 -13.40 -14.18
N HIS A 86 11.47 -13.54 -13.72
CA HIS A 86 10.30 -12.82 -14.24
C HIS A 86 9.62 -12.01 -13.14
N PRO A 87 10.22 -10.86 -12.71
CA PRO A 87 9.69 -10.11 -11.59
C PRO A 87 8.30 -9.54 -11.86
N GLN A 88 7.32 -9.89 -11.02
CA GLN A 88 6.00 -9.23 -11.03
C GLN A 88 6.04 -8.02 -10.13
N ILE A 89 6.58 -6.92 -10.65
CA ILE A 89 6.72 -5.64 -9.97
C ILE A 89 5.86 -4.60 -10.69
N CYS A 90 4.89 -4.03 -9.99
CA CYS A 90 4.06 -2.93 -10.45
C CYS A 90 4.55 -1.62 -9.81
N LEU A 91 4.67 -0.54 -10.57
CA LEU A 91 4.88 0.80 -10.05
C LEU A 91 3.53 1.55 -10.06
N HIS A 92 3.06 1.96 -8.89
CA HIS A 92 1.73 2.48 -8.67
C HIS A 92 1.75 3.87 -8.04
N LEU A 93 0.95 4.81 -8.59
CA LEU A 93 0.65 6.08 -7.93
C LEU A 93 -0.41 5.87 -6.86
N ASP A 94 -0.08 6.22 -5.62
CA ASP A 94 -0.94 6.16 -4.45
C ASP A 94 -1.62 7.53 -4.23
N HIS A 95 -2.94 7.57 -4.11
CA HIS A 95 -3.76 8.76 -3.91
C HIS A 95 -3.44 9.93 -4.86
N GLY A 96 -3.61 9.73 -6.15
CA GLY A 96 -3.58 10.83 -7.12
C GLY A 96 -4.79 11.75 -6.91
N ASP A 97 -4.54 13.05 -6.75
CA ASP A 97 -5.56 14.06 -6.47
C ASP A 97 -6.09 14.78 -7.71
N THR A 98 -5.42 14.61 -8.84
CA THR A 98 -5.75 15.29 -10.10
C THR A 98 -5.50 14.43 -11.32
N PHE A 99 -6.24 14.69 -12.38
CA PHE A 99 -5.98 14.09 -13.69
C PHE A 99 -4.55 14.35 -14.17
N GLU A 100 -4.04 15.55 -14.00
CA GLU A 100 -2.71 15.98 -14.43
C GLU A 100 -1.60 15.17 -13.74
N LEU A 101 -1.77 14.87 -12.44
CA LEU A 101 -0.84 14.03 -11.70
C LEU A 101 -0.85 12.58 -12.21
N CYS A 102 -2.04 11.99 -12.36
CA CYS A 102 -2.19 10.64 -12.90
C CYS A 102 -1.60 10.55 -14.32
N LYS A 103 -1.94 11.51 -15.20
CA LYS A 103 -1.38 11.63 -16.54
C LYS A 103 0.14 11.70 -16.51
N SER A 104 0.70 12.54 -15.64
CA SER A 104 2.15 12.67 -15.50
C SER A 104 2.81 11.36 -15.08
N CYS A 105 2.19 10.58 -14.18
CA CYS A 105 2.70 9.27 -13.77
C CYS A 105 2.66 8.27 -14.93
N VAL A 106 1.56 8.18 -15.66
CA VAL A 106 1.44 7.34 -16.87
C VAL A 106 2.55 7.70 -17.87
N ASP A 107 2.74 8.98 -18.17
CA ASP A 107 3.76 9.47 -19.11
C ASP A 107 5.20 9.13 -18.66
N PHE A 108 5.40 8.94 -17.36
CA PHE A 108 6.69 8.63 -16.76
C PHE A 108 6.96 7.12 -16.53
N GLY A 109 6.05 6.24 -16.97
CA GLY A 109 6.25 4.79 -16.92
C GLY A 109 5.68 4.10 -15.68
N PHE A 110 4.72 4.70 -14.99
CA PHE A 110 3.92 3.99 -14.01
C PHE A 110 3.03 2.96 -14.72
N SER A 111 2.92 1.77 -14.14
CA SER A 111 2.11 0.68 -14.69
C SER A 111 0.70 0.63 -14.12
N SER A 112 0.45 1.39 -13.06
CA SER A 112 -0.84 1.58 -12.42
C SER A 112 -0.92 2.96 -11.77
N VAL A 113 -2.10 3.57 -11.75
CA VAL A 113 -2.35 4.84 -11.06
C VAL A 113 -3.66 4.75 -10.27
N MET A 114 -3.70 5.37 -9.11
CA MET A 114 -4.93 5.62 -8.39
C MET A 114 -5.36 7.06 -8.58
N ILE A 115 -6.65 7.27 -8.83
CA ILE A 115 -7.32 8.56 -8.73
C ILE A 115 -8.27 8.54 -7.54
N ASP A 116 -8.04 9.42 -6.58
CA ASP A 116 -8.85 9.56 -5.39
C ASP A 116 -9.78 10.77 -5.51
N GLY A 117 -11.01 10.52 -5.95
CA GLY A 117 -12.10 11.47 -5.98
C GLY A 117 -13.10 11.30 -4.81
N SER A 118 -12.76 10.53 -3.79
CA SER A 118 -13.68 10.15 -2.71
C SER A 118 -14.21 11.34 -1.89
N SER A 119 -13.46 12.44 -1.85
CA SER A 119 -13.87 13.70 -1.21
C SER A 119 -14.83 14.54 -2.04
N LEU A 120 -14.98 14.26 -3.33
CA LEU A 120 -15.86 14.97 -4.25
C LEU A 120 -17.31 14.44 -4.16
N PRO A 121 -18.30 15.20 -4.66
CA PRO A 121 -19.60 14.67 -4.93
C PRO A 121 -19.55 13.43 -5.84
N TYR A 122 -20.46 12.48 -5.64
CA TYR A 122 -20.46 11.18 -6.33
C TYR A 122 -20.30 11.25 -7.85
N GLU A 123 -21.09 12.11 -8.52
CA GLU A 123 -21.00 12.26 -9.98
C GLU A 123 -19.68 12.92 -10.43
N GLU A 124 -19.11 13.82 -9.64
CA GLU A 124 -17.80 14.43 -9.93
C GLU A 124 -16.67 13.41 -9.78
N ASN A 125 -16.76 12.50 -8.79
CA ASN A 125 -15.83 11.38 -8.64
C ASN A 125 -15.90 10.47 -9.88
N ILE A 126 -17.10 10.14 -10.36
CA ILE A 126 -17.28 9.36 -11.58
C ILE A 126 -16.64 10.04 -12.79
N GLU A 127 -16.90 11.33 -13.00
CA GLU A 127 -16.36 12.08 -14.14
C GLU A 127 -14.83 12.14 -14.10
N LEU A 128 -14.25 12.43 -12.94
CA LEU A 128 -12.80 12.49 -12.75
C LEU A 128 -12.15 11.12 -12.98
N THR A 129 -12.70 10.07 -12.36
CA THR A 129 -12.21 8.70 -12.50
C THR A 129 -12.27 8.24 -13.96
N LYS A 130 -13.41 8.44 -14.63
CA LYS A 130 -13.57 8.10 -16.05
C LYS A 130 -12.53 8.78 -16.94
N LYS A 131 -12.29 10.07 -16.72
CA LYS A 131 -11.27 10.83 -17.47
C LYS A 131 -9.86 10.22 -17.30
N VAL A 132 -9.51 9.77 -16.11
CA VAL A 132 -8.22 9.10 -15.87
C VAL A 132 -8.18 7.74 -16.54
N VAL A 133 -9.25 6.94 -16.44
CA VAL A 133 -9.39 5.63 -17.10
C VAL A 133 -9.23 5.75 -18.61
N GLU A 134 -9.96 6.66 -19.24
CA GLU A 134 -9.90 6.90 -20.68
C GLU A 134 -8.49 7.27 -21.17
N TYR A 135 -7.72 7.96 -20.34
CA TYR A 135 -6.33 8.27 -20.66
C TYR A 135 -5.40 7.08 -20.43
N ALA A 136 -5.42 6.50 -19.26
CA ALA A 136 -4.49 5.46 -18.83
C ALA A 136 -4.62 4.17 -19.67
N HIS A 137 -5.83 3.77 -20.02
CA HIS A 137 -6.10 2.58 -20.81
C HIS A 137 -5.52 2.65 -22.24
N GLN A 138 -5.30 3.84 -22.81
CA GLN A 138 -4.61 3.98 -24.10
C GLN A 138 -3.18 3.43 -24.07
N PHE A 139 -2.59 3.34 -22.87
CA PHE A 139 -1.22 2.89 -22.64
C PHE A 139 -1.15 1.56 -21.86
N ASP A 140 -2.29 0.87 -21.74
CA ASP A 140 -2.42 -0.39 -20.98
C ASP A 140 -2.05 -0.23 -19.48
N VAL A 141 -2.19 0.99 -18.92
CA VAL A 141 -2.00 1.29 -17.50
C VAL A 141 -3.30 1.10 -16.76
N THR A 142 -3.27 0.35 -15.65
CA THR A 142 -4.46 0.10 -14.82
C THR A 142 -4.80 1.28 -13.92
N VAL A 143 -6.08 1.45 -13.63
CA VAL A 143 -6.60 2.55 -12.80
C VAL A 143 -7.35 1.99 -11.59
N GLU A 144 -6.90 2.41 -10.42
CA GLU A 144 -7.60 2.23 -9.14
C GLU A 144 -8.43 3.48 -8.86
N ALA A 145 -9.64 3.31 -8.35
CA ALA A 145 -10.49 4.40 -7.87
C ALA A 145 -10.84 4.20 -6.40
N GLU A 146 -11.45 5.20 -5.76
CA GLU A 146 -11.92 5.11 -4.38
C GLU A 146 -13.39 5.50 -4.24
N LEU A 147 -14.12 4.69 -3.47
CA LEU A 147 -15.51 4.94 -3.10
C LEU A 147 -15.71 4.76 -1.60
N GLY A 148 -16.31 5.75 -0.95
CA GLY A 148 -16.29 5.93 0.49
C GLY A 148 -15.18 6.90 0.88
N VAL A 149 -15.05 7.20 2.16
CA VAL A 149 -14.02 8.12 2.68
C VAL A 149 -13.28 7.44 3.82
N LEU A 150 -11.95 7.36 3.72
CA LEU A 150 -11.12 6.90 4.81
C LEU A 150 -10.74 8.08 5.71
N GLY A 151 -10.99 7.92 7.02
CA GLY A 151 -10.54 8.89 8.02
C GLY A 151 -9.03 8.82 8.27
N GLY A 152 -8.52 9.77 9.06
CA GLY A 152 -7.10 9.85 9.43
C GLY A 152 -6.29 10.78 8.55
N VAL A 153 -4.99 10.79 8.77
CA VAL A 153 -4.03 11.64 8.04
C VAL A 153 -2.88 10.80 7.53
N GLU A 154 -2.65 10.84 6.23
CA GLU A 154 -1.50 10.23 5.57
C GLU A 154 -0.98 11.19 4.50
N GLU A 155 0.21 11.75 4.73
CA GLU A 155 0.84 12.74 3.86
C GLU A 155 -0.10 13.89 3.45
N ASP A 156 -0.58 13.87 2.22
CA ASP A 156 -1.43 14.91 1.63
C ASP A 156 -2.95 14.60 1.75
N VAL A 157 -3.31 13.42 2.30
CA VAL A 157 -4.71 12.99 2.47
C VAL A 157 -5.13 13.11 3.92
N ALA A 158 -6.22 13.82 4.19
CA ALA A 158 -6.78 13.98 5.53
C ALA A 158 -8.31 14.02 5.50
N ALA A 159 -8.94 13.20 6.37
CA ALA A 159 -10.37 13.27 6.62
C ALA A 159 -10.66 13.07 8.12
N GLU A 160 -11.58 13.87 8.66
CA GLU A 160 -11.93 13.81 10.09
C GLU A 160 -12.68 12.53 10.46
N GLU A 161 -13.52 12.02 9.56
CA GLU A 161 -14.34 10.82 9.77
C GLU A 161 -14.33 9.90 8.55
N SER A 162 -14.39 8.58 8.81
CA SER A 162 -14.58 7.57 7.76
C SER A 162 -16.05 7.49 7.36
N LYS A 163 -16.30 7.44 6.06
CA LYS A 163 -17.62 7.10 5.51
C LYS A 163 -17.51 5.77 4.77
N TYR A 164 -18.18 4.75 5.29
CA TYR A 164 -18.14 3.41 4.69
C TYR A 164 -18.69 3.43 3.28
N THR A 165 -18.09 2.62 2.43
CA THR A 165 -18.57 2.39 1.07
C THR A 165 -19.97 1.80 1.12
N LYS A 166 -20.87 2.33 0.29
CA LYS A 166 -22.22 1.81 0.14
C LYS A 166 -22.23 0.75 -0.96
N PRO A 167 -22.52 -0.52 -0.63
CA PRO A 167 -22.51 -1.59 -1.64
C PRO A 167 -23.39 -1.32 -2.85
N GLU A 168 -24.52 -0.67 -2.66
CA GLU A 168 -25.47 -0.31 -3.73
C GLU A 168 -24.91 0.68 -4.77
N GLU A 169 -23.87 1.45 -4.42
CA GLU A 169 -23.23 2.41 -5.33
C GLU A 169 -22.11 1.77 -6.16
N VAL A 170 -21.58 0.61 -5.75
CA VAL A 170 -20.35 0.00 -6.33
C VAL A 170 -20.54 -0.40 -7.79
N ILE A 171 -21.65 -1.06 -8.14
CA ILE A 171 -21.94 -1.50 -9.52
C ILE A 171 -22.08 -0.31 -10.45
N ASP A 172 -22.86 0.69 -10.03
CA ASP A 172 -23.07 1.91 -10.82
C ASP A 172 -21.76 2.64 -11.06
N PHE A 173 -20.98 2.83 -10.00
CA PHE A 173 -19.67 3.50 -10.05
C PHE A 173 -18.70 2.78 -10.99
N THR A 174 -18.48 1.48 -10.79
CA THR A 174 -17.51 0.72 -11.58
C THR A 174 -17.92 0.60 -13.06
N SER A 175 -19.23 0.45 -13.33
CA SER A 175 -19.76 0.39 -14.70
C SER A 175 -19.64 1.72 -15.45
N LYS A 176 -19.82 2.86 -14.76
CA LYS A 176 -19.72 4.19 -15.36
C LYS A 176 -18.26 4.63 -15.56
N THR A 177 -17.38 4.27 -14.65
CA THR A 177 -15.97 4.70 -14.67
C THR A 177 -15.08 3.78 -15.50
N GLY A 178 -15.34 2.46 -15.45
CA GLY A 178 -14.48 1.44 -16.08
C GLY A 178 -13.12 1.27 -15.36
N CYS A 179 -13.02 1.62 -14.06
CA CYS A 179 -11.81 1.40 -13.28
C CYS A 179 -11.48 -0.09 -13.15
N ASP A 180 -10.18 -0.43 -13.01
CA ASP A 180 -9.69 -1.81 -12.96
C ASP A 180 -9.75 -2.39 -11.52
N SER A 181 -9.77 -1.53 -10.50
CA SER A 181 -9.91 -1.90 -9.09
C SER A 181 -10.55 -0.77 -8.29
N LEU A 182 -11.10 -1.12 -7.12
CA LEU A 182 -11.80 -0.17 -6.26
C LEU A 182 -11.29 -0.26 -4.82
N ALA A 183 -10.76 0.85 -4.31
CA ALA A 183 -10.52 1.03 -2.90
C ALA A 183 -11.84 1.30 -2.17
N ILE A 184 -12.07 0.57 -1.08
CA ILE A 184 -13.28 0.67 -0.27
C ILE A 184 -12.97 1.04 1.17
N SER A 185 -13.91 1.74 1.82
CA SER A 185 -13.87 2.07 3.23
C SER A 185 -14.75 1.10 4.03
N ILE A 186 -14.11 0.29 4.88
CA ILE A 186 -14.76 -0.68 5.76
C ILE A 186 -14.30 -0.57 7.22
N GLY A 187 -13.74 0.60 7.60
CA GLY A 187 -13.25 0.86 8.95
C GLY A 187 -11.73 0.86 9.08
N THR A 188 -10.99 0.82 7.99
CA THR A 188 -9.56 1.17 7.96
C THR A 188 -9.40 2.69 8.02
N SER A 189 -8.21 3.17 8.37
CA SER A 189 -7.92 4.60 8.50
C SER A 189 -6.45 4.88 8.20
N HIS A 190 -6.15 6.07 7.69
CA HIS A 190 -4.79 6.49 7.36
C HIS A 190 -3.92 6.78 8.60
N GLY A 191 -2.60 6.75 8.43
CA GLY A 191 -1.62 7.06 9.46
C GLY A 191 -1.42 5.95 10.52
N ARG A 192 -0.66 6.27 11.57
CA ARG A 192 -0.32 5.36 12.67
C ARG A 192 -1.34 5.31 13.80
N CYS A 193 -2.18 6.32 13.93
CA CYS A 193 -3.26 6.40 14.92
C CYS A 193 -4.59 6.21 14.20
N LYS A 194 -4.85 4.98 13.77
CA LYS A 194 -6.03 4.63 12.97
C LYS A 194 -7.33 4.75 13.76
N PHE A 195 -7.23 4.64 15.08
CA PHE A 195 -8.34 4.73 16.01
C PHE A 195 -7.94 5.59 17.21
N THR A 196 -8.88 6.38 17.72
CA THR A 196 -8.69 7.06 19.00
C THR A 196 -8.78 6.03 20.14
N PRO A 197 -8.14 6.27 21.31
CA PRO A 197 -8.28 5.38 22.46
C PRO A 197 -9.73 5.14 22.90
N ALA A 198 -10.62 6.11 22.66
CA ALA A 198 -12.05 6.00 22.97
C ALA A 198 -12.81 5.03 22.04
N GLN A 199 -12.32 4.80 20.84
CA GLN A 199 -12.88 3.83 19.89
C GLN A 199 -12.40 2.39 20.15
N CYS A 200 -11.34 2.24 20.94
CA CYS A 200 -10.72 0.94 21.23
C CYS A 200 -11.20 0.38 22.55
N THR A 201 -11.23 -0.94 22.65
CA THR A 201 -11.25 -1.64 23.95
C THR A 201 -9.81 -1.74 24.48
N ARG A 202 -9.64 -1.67 25.80
CA ARG A 202 -8.32 -1.78 26.42
C ARG A 202 -8.21 -3.12 27.17
N THR A 203 -7.17 -3.89 26.86
CA THR A 203 -6.86 -5.13 27.59
C THR A 203 -6.41 -4.83 29.02
N ALA A 204 -6.33 -5.87 29.88
CA ALA A 204 -5.78 -5.74 31.24
C ALA A 204 -4.33 -5.22 31.24
N ASP A 205 -3.55 -5.54 30.20
CA ASP A 205 -2.16 -5.10 30.01
C ASP A 205 -2.04 -3.73 29.33
N GLY A 206 -3.18 -3.04 29.13
CA GLY A 206 -3.23 -1.68 28.58
C GLY A 206 -3.14 -1.59 27.05
N VAL A 207 -3.13 -2.71 26.33
CA VAL A 207 -3.11 -2.73 24.85
C VAL A 207 -4.45 -2.28 24.31
N LEU A 208 -4.42 -1.39 23.31
CA LEU A 208 -5.62 -0.94 22.61
C LEU A 208 -6.00 -1.94 21.50
N ILE A 209 -7.23 -2.42 21.54
CA ILE A 209 -7.80 -3.28 20.49
C ILE A 209 -8.83 -2.47 19.73
N PRO A 210 -8.64 -2.25 18.42
CA PRO A 210 -9.57 -1.51 17.58
C PRO A 210 -10.87 -2.29 17.35
N PRO A 211 -11.94 -1.62 16.91
CA PRO A 211 -13.16 -2.30 16.47
C PRO A 211 -12.88 -3.19 15.25
N PRO A 212 -13.69 -4.23 15.02
CA PRO A 212 -13.56 -5.07 13.85
C PRO A 212 -13.91 -4.29 12.57
N LEU A 213 -13.27 -4.68 11.46
CA LEU A 213 -13.63 -4.18 10.13
C LEU A 213 -15.05 -4.61 9.77
N ALA A 214 -15.74 -3.79 8.97
CA ALA A 214 -17.11 -4.04 8.52
C ALA A 214 -17.13 -5.08 7.38
N PHE A 215 -16.82 -6.34 7.72
CA PHE A 215 -16.81 -7.44 6.75
C PHE A 215 -18.14 -7.67 6.06
N ASN A 216 -19.26 -7.34 6.71
CA ASN A 216 -20.58 -7.38 6.09
C ASN A 216 -20.68 -6.45 4.86
N VAL A 217 -20.01 -5.32 4.85
CA VAL A 217 -19.93 -4.42 3.68
C VAL A 217 -19.12 -5.08 2.56
N LEU A 218 -17.96 -5.67 2.88
CA LEU A 218 -17.12 -6.39 1.92
C LEU A 218 -17.88 -7.58 1.30
N GLU A 219 -18.52 -8.40 2.13
CA GLU A 219 -19.31 -9.57 1.69
C GLU A 219 -20.48 -9.17 0.76
N GLU A 220 -21.13 -8.03 1.02
CA GLU A 220 -22.20 -7.54 0.17
C GLU A 220 -21.66 -7.02 -1.17
N ILE A 221 -20.51 -6.33 -1.18
CA ILE A 221 -19.85 -5.90 -2.42
C ILE A 221 -19.45 -7.12 -3.27
N GLU A 222 -18.87 -8.16 -2.65
CA GLU A 222 -18.50 -9.40 -3.36
C GLU A 222 -19.68 -10.10 -4.01
N LYS A 223 -20.84 -10.10 -3.35
CA LYS A 223 -22.08 -10.66 -3.94
C LYS A 223 -22.56 -9.88 -5.14
N GLN A 224 -22.46 -8.55 -5.07
CA GLN A 224 -22.95 -7.67 -6.14
C GLN A 224 -21.98 -7.61 -7.32
N LEU A 225 -20.68 -7.73 -7.07
CA LEU A 225 -19.63 -7.61 -8.08
C LEU A 225 -18.58 -8.74 -7.94
N PRO A 226 -18.99 -10.00 -8.24
CA PRO A 226 -18.12 -11.15 -8.02
C PRO A 226 -16.85 -11.09 -8.87
N GLY A 227 -15.69 -11.32 -8.23
CA GLY A 227 -14.40 -11.36 -8.92
C GLY A 227 -13.84 -10.00 -9.30
N PHE A 228 -14.48 -8.90 -8.92
CA PHE A 228 -13.92 -7.56 -9.13
C PHE A 228 -12.84 -7.24 -8.09
N PRO A 229 -11.68 -6.67 -8.51
CA PRO A 229 -10.57 -6.39 -7.61
C PRO A 229 -10.91 -5.30 -6.57
N ILE A 230 -10.88 -5.68 -5.29
CA ILE A 230 -11.07 -4.76 -4.15
C ILE A 230 -9.74 -4.47 -3.48
N VAL A 231 -9.58 -3.23 -3.04
CA VAL A 231 -8.36 -2.72 -2.40
C VAL A 231 -8.68 -2.17 -1.01
N LEU A 232 -7.77 -2.40 -0.05
CA LEU A 232 -7.82 -1.77 1.27
C LEU A 232 -6.66 -0.80 1.47
N HIS A 233 -7.02 0.46 1.67
CA HIS A 233 -6.13 1.52 2.16
C HIS A 233 -6.15 1.62 3.68
N GLY A 234 -5.22 2.40 4.24
CA GLY A 234 -5.16 2.63 5.68
C GLY A 234 -4.98 1.35 6.51
N SER A 235 -4.30 0.34 5.98
CA SER A 235 -4.30 -1.04 6.50
C SER A 235 -3.02 -1.47 7.19
N SER A 236 -2.09 -0.57 7.50
CA SER A 236 -0.91 -0.91 8.30
C SER A 236 -1.30 -1.42 9.68
N SER A 237 -0.61 -2.45 10.18
CA SER A 237 -0.92 -3.07 11.49
C SER A 237 -0.27 -2.35 12.67
N VAL A 238 0.65 -1.41 12.39
CA VAL A 238 1.35 -0.62 13.43
C VAL A 238 1.95 -1.54 14.50
N PRO A 239 2.96 -2.37 14.17
CA PRO A 239 3.49 -3.37 15.08
C PRO A 239 3.99 -2.76 16.40
N VAL A 240 3.44 -3.22 17.51
CA VAL A 240 3.67 -2.68 18.86
C VAL A 240 5.15 -2.77 19.27
N GLU A 241 5.88 -3.76 18.79
CA GLU A 241 7.32 -3.89 19.05
C GLU A 241 8.13 -2.70 18.51
N TYR A 242 7.82 -2.20 17.32
CA TYR A 242 8.50 -1.02 16.77
C TYR A 242 8.13 0.26 17.52
N VAL A 243 6.87 0.40 17.91
CA VAL A 243 6.41 1.51 18.75
C VAL A 243 7.21 1.54 20.06
N LYS A 244 7.31 0.39 20.76
CA LYS A 244 8.07 0.27 22.00
C LYS A 244 9.56 0.59 21.82
N ILE A 245 10.20 0.12 20.75
CA ILE A 245 11.60 0.42 20.46
C ILE A 245 11.78 1.93 20.21
N ILE A 246 10.91 2.55 19.42
CA ILE A 246 10.98 3.99 19.15
C ILE A 246 10.87 4.79 20.44
N GLU A 247 9.94 4.45 21.32
CA GLU A 247 9.75 5.12 22.61
C GLU A 247 10.90 4.88 23.57
N GLN A 248 11.41 3.65 23.64
CA GLN A 248 12.58 3.30 24.46
C GLN A 248 13.82 4.14 24.08
N TYR A 249 14.00 4.42 22.79
CA TYR A 249 15.14 5.18 22.28
C TYR A 249 14.78 6.66 21.98
N GLY A 250 13.91 7.25 22.80
CA GLY A 250 13.65 8.69 22.86
C GLY A 250 12.66 9.24 21.84
N GLY A 251 11.93 8.38 21.13
CA GLY A 251 10.81 8.80 20.29
C GLY A 251 9.54 9.05 21.10
N LYS A 252 8.59 9.76 20.50
CA LYS A 252 7.28 10.05 21.09
C LYS A 252 6.19 9.81 20.06
N ILE A 253 5.58 8.64 20.09
CA ILE A 253 4.52 8.22 19.17
C ILE A 253 3.35 7.58 19.92
N PRO A 254 2.74 8.32 20.89
CA PRO A 254 1.66 7.78 21.71
C PRO A 254 0.44 7.40 20.86
N ASP A 255 -0.43 6.56 21.45
CA ASP A 255 -1.72 6.17 20.88
C ASP A 255 -1.63 5.55 19.46
N SER A 256 -0.49 4.90 19.15
CA SER A 256 -0.31 4.22 17.88
C SER A 256 -1.09 2.89 17.89
N VAL A 257 -2.09 2.79 17.02
CA VAL A 257 -2.98 1.63 16.88
C VAL A 257 -3.21 1.35 15.40
N GLY A 258 -2.98 0.11 14.99
CA GLY A 258 -3.18 -0.35 13.62
C GLY A 258 -4.33 -1.34 13.46
N ILE A 259 -4.45 -1.89 12.26
CA ILE A 259 -5.42 -2.94 11.97
C ILE A 259 -4.84 -4.30 12.41
N PRO A 260 -5.59 -5.13 13.18
CA PRO A 260 -5.14 -6.46 13.53
C PRO A 260 -4.84 -7.33 12.31
N GLU A 261 -3.68 -8.01 12.31
CA GLU A 261 -3.20 -8.78 11.17
C GLU A 261 -4.13 -9.94 10.79
N GLU A 262 -4.81 -10.54 11.74
CA GLU A 262 -5.83 -11.56 11.48
C GLU A 262 -7.02 -11.02 10.68
N GLN A 263 -7.39 -9.76 10.85
CA GLN A 263 -8.44 -9.14 10.05
C GLN A 263 -7.97 -8.86 8.62
N LEU A 264 -6.72 -8.42 8.45
CA LEU A 264 -6.11 -8.27 7.13
C LEU A 264 -6.01 -9.62 6.41
N ARG A 265 -5.59 -10.68 7.13
CA ARG A 265 -5.53 -12.03 6.56
C ARG A 265 -6.91 -12.56 6.18
N LYS A 266 -7.95 -12.24 6.97
CA LYS A 266 -9.33 -12.57 6.63
C LYS A 266 -9.77 -11.84 5.35
N ALA A 267 -9.49 -10.54 5.23
CA ALA A 267 -9.82 -9.74 4.05
C ALA A 267 -9.10 -10.27 2.78
N ALA A 268 -7.81 -10.61 2.89
CA ALA A 268 -7.01 -11.14 1.79
C ALA A 268 -7.50 -12.51 1.25
N LYS A 269 -8.33 -13.23 2.01
CA LYS A 269 -8.96 -14.49 1.56
C LYS A 269 -10.28 -14.29 0.81
N SER A 270 -10.68 -13.06 0.57
CA SER A 270 -11.88 -12.67 -0.17
C SER A 270 -11.51 -11.90 -1.43
N ALA A 271 -12.37 -11.00 -1.93
CA ALA A 271 -12.07 -10.17 -3.11
C ALA A 271 -11.00 -9.09 -2.88
N VAL A 272 -10.44 -8.96 -1.68
CA VAL A 272 -9.36 -8.01 -1.40
C VAL A 272 -8.05 -8.52 -1.99
N CYS A 273 -7.67 -7.97 -3.14
CA CYS A 273 -6.50 -8.39 -3.89
C CYS A 273 -5.26 -7.50 -3.69
N LYS A 274 -5.42 -6.33 -3.05
CA LYS A 274 -4.34 -5.40 -2.71
C LYS A 274 -4.55 -4.83 -1.32
N ILE A 275 -3.48 -4.77 -0.53
CA ILE A 275 -3.48 -4.14 0.79
C ILE A 275 -2.31 -3.17 0.89
N ASN A 276 -2.62 -1.89 1.22
CA ASN A 276 -1.63 -0.84 1.36
C ASN A 276 -0.94 -0.89 2.72
N ILE A 277 0.40 -0.87 2.71
CA ILE A 277 1.25 -0.89 3.90
C ILE A 277 2.33 0.17 3.77
N ASP A 278 2.21 1.25 4.53
CA ASP A 278 3.18 2.34 4.61
C ASP A 278 3.74 2.49 6.03
N SER A 279 2.88 2.79 7.02
CA SER A 279 3.31 3.10 8.38
C SER A 279 4.21 2.02 8.99
N ASP A 280 3.98 0.74 8.68
CA ASP A 280 4.78 -0.37 9.22
C ASP A 280 6.23 -0.32 8.75
N GLY A 281 6.46 0.02 7.47
CA GLY A 281 7.80 0.23 6.92
C GLY A 281 8.52 1.41 7.55
N ARG A 282 7.81 2.52 7.74
CA ARG A 282 8.35 3.72 8.41
C ARG A 282 8.72 3.42 9.87
N LEU A 283 7.89 2.69 10.59
CA LEU A 283 8.13 2.30 11.98
C LEU A 283 9.33 1.36 12.10
N ALA A 284 9.42 0.33 11.27
CA ALA A 284 10.54 -0.62 11.28
C ALA A 284 11.88 0.08 11.06
N MET A 285 11.98 0.94 10.05
CA MET A 285 13.19 1.70 9.76
C MET A 285 13.54 2.67 10.89
N THR A 286 12.55 3.43 11.39
CA THR A 286 12.77 4.41 12.46
C THR A 286 13.24 3.73 13.75
N ALA A 287 12.62 2.61 14.11
CA ALA A 287 13.01 1.82 15.28
C ALA A 287 14.46 1.33 15.18
N ALA A 288 14.82 0.76 14.03
CA ALA A 288 16.16 0.24 13.80
C ALA A 288 17.24 1.35 13.84
N VAL A 289 17.01 2.51 13.19
CA VAL A 289 17.93 3.64 13.20
C VAL A 289 18.13 4.18 14.63
N ARG A 290 17.03 4.42 15.37
CA ARG A 290 17.10 4.94 16.74
C ARG A 290 17.86 4.01 17.66
N LYS A 291 17.54 2.71 17.62
CA LYS A 291 18.22 1.68 18.40
C LYS A 291 19.70 1.64 18.05
N PHE A 292 20.03 1.54 16.76
CA PHE A 292 21.42 1.45 16.30
C PHE A 292 22.27 2.61 16.78
N LEU A 293 21.80 3.86 16.59
CA LEU A 293 22.55 5.06 16.99
C LEU A 293 22.68 5.22 18.51
N ALA A 294 21.69 4.77 19.28
CA ALA A 294 21.77 4.79 20.73
C ALA A 294 22.76 3.75 21.29
N GLU A 295 22.82 2.58 20.65
CA GLU A 295 23.75 1.49 21.04
C GLU A 295 25.18 1.68 20.50
N ASN A 296 25.35 2.53 19.48
CA ASN A 296 26.63 2.84 18.85
C ASN A 296 26.81 4.37 18.72
N PRO A 297 27.05 5.08 19.84
CA PRO A 297 27.07 6.55 19.88
C PRO A 297 28.15 7.20 19.01
N GLU A 298 29.20 6.48 18.65
CA GLU A 298 30.27 6.93 17.75
C GLU A 298 29.96 6.71 16.26
N ALA A 299 28.88 6.01 15.95
CA ALA A 299 28.51 5.71 14.55
C ALA A 299 28.03 6.98 13.84
N PHE A 300 28.66 7.31 12.71
CA PHE A 300 28.31 8.46 11.87
C PHE A 300 28.22 8.14 10.37
N ASP A 301 28.62 6.93 9.96
CA ASP A 301 28.50 6.48 8.57
C ASP A 301 27.06 6.05 8.29
N PRO A 302 26.33 6.73 7.35
CA PRO A 302 24.94 6.40 7.04
C PRO A 302 24.76 4.96 6.54
N ARG A 303 25.76 4.35 5.92
CA ARG A 303 25.72 2.95 5.49
C ARG A 303 25.53 1.98 6.65
N GLN A 304 25.98 2.31 7.86
CA GLN A 304 25.84 1.47 9.04
C GLN A 304 24.38 1.46 9.54
N PHE A 305 23.85 2.63 9.90
CA PHE A 305 22.51 2.70 10.48
C PHE A 305 21.39 2.52 9.44
N LEU A 306 21.63 2.90 8.17
CA LEU A 306 20.66 2.63 7.11
C LEU A 306 20.66 1.15 6.67
N SER A 307 21.80 0.43 6.80
CA SER A 307 21.80 -1.03 6.62
C SER A 307 20.98 -1.72 7.69
N ALA A 308 21.10 -1.31 8.96
CA ALA A 308 20.27 -1.84 10.05
C ALA A 308 18.78 -1.58 9.79
N ALA A 309 18.44 -0.38 9.31
CA ALA A 309 17.07 -0.02 8.94
C ALA A 309 16.52 -0.88 7.79
N ARG A 310 17.31 -1.06 6.73
CA ARG A 310 16.96 -1.88 5.57
C ARG A 310 16.72 -3.35 5.97
N ASP A 311 17.60 -3.91 6.79
CA ASP A 311 17.53 -5.30 7.20
C ASP A 311 16.31 -5.57 8.11
N GLU A 312 15.96 -4.61 8.97
CA GLU A 312 14.75 -4.71 9.79
C GLU A 312 13.48 -4.53 8.97
N ALA A 313 13.44 -3.55 8.07
CA ALA A 313 12.32 -3.37 7.15
C ALA A 313 12.09 -4.62 6.28
N LYS A 314 13.15 -5.26 5.78
CA LYS A 314 13.07 -6.51 5.03
C LYS A 314 12.35 -7.60 5.82
N LYS A 315 12.70 -7.80 7.10
CA LYS A 315 12.04 -8.81 7.97
C LYS A 315 10.54 -8.52 8.10
N MET A 316 10.20 -7.26 8.32
CA MET A 316 8.80 -6.83 8.42
C MET A 316 8.06 -7.11 7.10
N TYR A 317 8.61 -6.77 5.94
CA TYR A 317 7.97 -7.05 4.64
C TYR A 317 7.82 -8.55 4.38
N MET A 318 8.82 -9.37 4.74
CA MET A 318 8.72 -10.83 4.65
C MET A 318 7.59 -11.38 5.53
N HIS A 319 7.47 -10.90 6.77
CA HIS A 319 6.36 -11.26 7.66
C HIS A 319 5.01 -10.93 7.02
N LYS A 320 4.87 -9.73 6.44
CA LYS A 320 3.62 -9.35 5.74
C LYS A 320 3.30 -10.29 4.59
N ASN A 321 4.27 -10.62 3.75
CA ASN A 321 4.07 -11.51 2.62
C ASN A 321 3.62 -12.91 3.04
N ILE A 322 4.23 -13.45 4.10
CA ILE A 322 4.00 -14.83 4.56
C ILE A 322 2.73 -14.94 5.42
N GLU A 323 2.69 -14.19 6.52
CA GLU A 323 1.71 -14.41 7.58
C GLU A 323 0.42 -13.60 7.38
N VAL A 324 0.54 -12.38 6.83
CA VAL A 324 -0.58 -11.44 6.79
C VAL A 324 -1.30 -11.49 5.46
N LEU A 325 -0.61 -11.32 4.35
CA LEU A 325 -1.21 -11.22 3.01
C LEU A 325 -1.33 -12.58 2.32
N GLY A 326 -0.45 -13.53 2.67
CA GLY A 326 -0.40 -14.85 2.06
C GLY A 326 0.09 -14.83 0.61
N SER A 327 0.82 -13.80 0.21
CA SER A 327 1.34 -13.62 -1.15
C SER A 327 2.65 -14.39 -1.41
N ALA A 328 3.28 -14.91 -0.36
CA ALA A 328 4.49 -15.72 -0.47
C ALA A 328 4.26 -16.98 -1.32
N GLY A 329 5.17 -17.28 -2.25
CA GLY A 329 5.07 -18.43 -3.16
C GLY A 329 4.20 -18.18 -4.39
N HIS A 330 3.65 -16.99 -4.57
CA HIS A 330 2.77 -16.64 -5.70
C HIS A 330 3.45 -15.78 -6.77
N ALA A 331 4.74 -15.47 -6.64
CA ALA A 331 5.49 -14.94 -7.75
C ALA A 331 5.59 -16.04 -8.83
N LEU A 332 5.27 -15.69 -10.07
CA LEU A 332 5.39 -16.62 -11.19
C LEU A 332 6.87 -16.84 -11.52
N ASP A 333 7.19 -18.07 -11.77
CA ASP A 333 8.46 -18.47 -12.37
C ASP A 333 8.45 -18.17 -13.88
#